data_166bd5489f0a44c2f26eb3083c60b53a
#
_entry.id   166bd5489f0a44c2f26eb3083c60b53a
#
_cell.length_a   1.000
_cell.length_b   1.000
_cell.length_c   1.000
_cell.angle_alpha   90.00
_cell.angle_beta   90.00
_cell.angle_gamma   90.00
#
_symmetry.space_group_name_H-M   'P 1'
#
loop_
_entity.id
_entity.type
_entity.pdbx_description
1 polymer ?
#
loop_
_entity_poly.entity_id
_entity_poly.type
_entity_poly.pdbx_seq_one_letter_code
_entity_poly.pdbx_strand_id
1 'polypeptide(L)'
;MRHNKKFNHLGRTASHRASMLSNMASSLILHKRITTTLAKAKALKSYVEPLITRSKKDDTNSRRVVFRYLQNKYAVKELFGEVAAKVADRPGGYTRVIKLGTRQGDAA
;
A
#
# COMPACT_ATOMS: atom_id res chain seq x y z
N MET A 1 1.11 30.19 -1.18
CA MET A 1 0.59 28.83 -0.92
C MET A 1 1.11 27.86 -1.98
N ARG A 2 1.59 26.71 -1.54
CA ARG A 2 2.05 25.69 -2.47
C ARG A 2 0.87 24.89 -3.00
N HIS A 3 0.81 24.74 -4.31
CA HIS A 3 -0.25 23.99 -4.97
C HIS A 3 0.23 22.66 -5.57
N ASN A 4 1.50 22.30 -5.36
CA ASN A 4 2.09 21.11 -5.97
C ASN A 4 2.43 20.01 -4.96
N LYS A 5 1.77 20.00 -3.82
CA LYS A 5 1.95 18.96 -2.81
C LYS A 5 1.34 17.66 -3.34
N LYS A 6 2.18 16.64 -3.55
CA LYS A 6 1.77 15.39 -4.18
C LYS A 6 1.50 14.25 -3.20
N PHE A 7 1.72 14.46 -1.90
CA PHE A 7 1.57 13.40 -0.90
C PHE A 7 1.07 13.96 0.42
N ASN A 8 0.47 13.09 1.21
CA ASN A 8 -0.09 13.43 2.51
C ASN A 8 0.93 13.09 3.61
N HIS A 9 1.29 14.08 4.42
CA HIS A 9 2.26 13.88 5.50
C HIS A 9 1.70 13.10 6.70
N LEU A 10 0.38 13.07 6.87
CA LEU A 10 -0.29 12.35 7.95
C LEU A 10 0.20 12.78 9.34
N GLY A 11 0.73 14.01 9.47
CA GLY A 11 1.24 14.55 10.73
C GLY A 11 2.50 13.86 11.24
N ARG A 12 3.27 13.22 10.36
CA ARG A 12 4.44 12.43 10.76
C ARG A 12 5.69 12.85 9.99
N THR A 13 6.86 12.52 10.55
CA THR A 13 8.13 12.73 9.85
C THR A 13 8.21 11.84 8.61
N ALA A 14 9.11 12.18 7.69
CA ALA A 14 9.27 11.41 6.45
C ALA A 14 9.63 9.96 6.73
N SER A 15 10.56 9.70 7.64
CA SER A 15 10.96 8.32 7.96
C SER A 15 9.86 7.53 8.65
N HIS A 16 9.13 8.16 9.57
CA HIS A 16 8.01 7.50 10.25
C HIS A 16 6.89 7.17 9.26
N ARG A 17 6.59 8.11 8.36
CA ARG A 17 5.57 7.90 7.33
C ARG A 17 5.94 6.75 6.40
N ALA A 18 7.19 6.68 5.97
CA ALA A 18 7.65 5.60 5.10
C ALA A 18 7.56 4.25 5.79
N SER A 19 7.97 4.16 7.06
CA SER A 19 7.87 2.92 7.85
C SER A 19 6.42 2.50 8.04
N MET A 20 5.56 3.45 8.35
CA MET A 20 4.14 3.18 8.55
C MET A 20 3.49 2.62 7.28
N LEU A 21 3.71 3.27 6.14
CA LEU A 21 3.14 2.83 4.87
C LEU A 21 3.70 1.50 4.43
N SER A 22 5.00 1.26 4.64
CA SER A 22 5.63 -0.02 4.34
C SER A 22 4.99 -1.15 5.14
N ASN A 23 4.80 -0.96 6.44
CA ASN A 23 4.18 -1.96 7.32
C ASN A 23 2.72 -2.19 6.95
N MET A 24 1.97 -1.12 6.67
CA MET A 24 0.56 -1.24 6.28
C MET A 24 0.42 -1.97 4.94
N ALA A 25 1.27 -1.66 3.98
CA ALA A 25 1.25 -2.32 2.67
C ALA A 25 1.55 -3.81 2.81
N SER A 26 2.55 -4.18 3.62
CA SER A 26 2.87 -5.58 3.87
C SER A 26 1.69 -6.31 4.52
N SER A 27 1.05 -5.68 5.51
CA SER A 27 -0.12 -6.26 6.17
C SER A 27 -1.28 -6.45 5.18
N LEU A 28 -1.53 -5.46 4.33
CA LEU A 28 -2.59 -5.56 3.32
C LEU A 28 -2.34 -6.72 2.36
N ILE A 29 -1.12 -6.87 1.90
CA ILE A 29 -0.77 -7.93 0.96
C ILE A 29 -0.92 -9.31 1.61
N LEU A 30 -0.47 -9.45 2.86
CA LEU A 30 -0.52 -10.73 3.57
C LEU A 30 -1.93 -11.11 3.98
N HIS A 31 -2.72 -10.15 4.46
CA HIS A 31 -4.07 -10.42 4.97
C HIS A 31 -5.19 -10.11 3.99
N LYS A 32 -4.87 -9.45 2.88
CA LYS A 32 -5.80 -9.06 1.79
C LYS A 32 -6.80 -7.98 2.20
N ARG A 33 -6.86 -7.60 3.46
CA ARG A 33 -7.79 -6.62 4.01
C ARG A 33 -7.25 -6.09 5.34
N ILE A 34 -7.31 -4.76 5.51
CA ILE A 34 -7.00 -4.13 6.79
C ILE A 34 -8.00 -3.02 7.07
N THR A 35 -8.14 -2.66 8.35
CA THR A 35 -8.98 -1.55 8.79
C THR A 35 -8.07 -0.46 9.36
N THR A 36 -8.29 0.78 8.91
CA THR A 36 -7.45 1.91 9.33
C THR A 36 -8.24 3.23 9.18
N THR A 37 -7.62 4.36 9.46
CA THR A 37 -8.27 5.65 9.25
C THR A 37 -8.39 5.94 7.76
N LEU A 38 -9.36 6.81 7.39
CA LEU A 38 -9.59 7.14 5.98
C LEU A 38 -8.36 7.79 5.34
N ALA A 39 -7.71 8.71 6.06
CA ALA A 39 -6.51 9.39 5.52
C ALA A 39 -5.39 8.40 5.25
N LYS A 40 -5.16 7.47 6.19
CA LYS A 40 -4.13 6.44 6.00
C LYS A 40 -4.49 5.49 4.88
N ALA A 41 -5.76 5.12 4.74
CA ALA A 41 -6.20 4.24 3.67
C ALA A 41 -5.97 4.86 2.29
N LYS A 42 -6.26 6.15 2.14
CA LYS A 42 -6.04 6.85 0.87
C LYS A 42 -4.55 6.95 0.53
N ALA A 43 -3.71 7.26 1.53
CA ALA A 43 -2.27 7.31 1.34
C ALA A 43 -1.71 5.93 0.99
N LEU A 44 -2.21 4.88 1.65
CA LEU A 44 -1.78 3.52 1.38
C LEU A 44 -2.13 3.09 -0.04
N LYS A 45 -3.31 3.45 -0.53
CA LYS A 45 -3.69 3.13 -1.90
C LYS A 45 -2.67 3.67 -2.90
N SER A 46 -2.29 4.94 -2.75
CA SER A 46 -1.28 5.55 -3.62
C SER A 46 0.09 4.89 -3.49
N TYR A 47 0.40 4.34 -2.33
CA TYR A 47 1.67 3.67 -2.07
C TYR A 47 1.72 2.26 -2.66
N VAL A 48 0.64 1.48 -2.50
CA VAL A 48 0.64 0.05 -2.83
C VAL A 48 0.30 -0.23 -4.29
N GLU A 49 -0.52 0.60 -4.93
CA GLU A 49 -0.95 0.35 -6.32
C GLU A 49 0.22 0.21 -7.30
N PRO A 50 1.22 1.12 -7.29
CA PRO A 50 2.37 0.95 -8.19
C PRO A 50 3.16 -0.33 -7.92
N LEU A 51 3.23 -0.78 -6.65
CA LEU A 51 3.93 -2.00 -6.31
C LEU A 51 3.22 -3.22 -6.89
N ILE A 52 1.89 -3.22 -6.86
CA ILE A 52 1.09 -4.30 -7.46
C ILE A 52 1.28 -4.31 -8.97
N THR A 53 1.28 -3.15 -9.60
CA THR A 53 1.53 -3.06 -11.04
C THR A 53 2.89 -3.65 -11.40
N ARG A 54 3.92 -3.33 -10.61
CA ARG A 54 5.26 -3.86 -10.86
C ARG A 54 5.33 -5.36 -10.67
N SER A 55 4.51 -5.92 -9.77
CA SER A 55 4.52 -7.36 -9.50
C SER A 55 4.02 -8.21 -10.68
N LYS A 56 3.38 -7.59 -11.65
CA LYS A 56 2.91 -8.31 -12.84
C LYS A 56 4.08 -8.81 -13.70
N LYS A 57 5.24 -8.18 -13.59
CA LYS A 57 6.46 -8.63 -14.24
C LYS A 57 7.37 -9.25 -13.20
N ASP A 58 7.41 -10.58 -13.16
CA ASP A 58 8.16 -11.32 -12.15
C ASP A 58 9.60 -11.55 -12.63
N ASP A 59 10.47 -10.59 -12.34
CA ASP A 59 11.90 -10.73 -12.55
C ASP A 59 12.65 -10.29 -11.30
N THR A 60 13.95 -10.56 -11.28
CA THR A 60 14.78 -10.25 -10.11
C THR A 60 14.77 -8.77 -9.77
N ASN A 61 14.82 -7.92 -10.79
CA ASN A 61 14.83 -6.47 -10.57
C ASN A 61 13.52 -5.99 -9.95
N SER A 62 12.38 -6.47 -10.46
CA SER A 62 11.07 -6.11 -9.91
C SER A 62 10.93 -6.54 -8.46
N ARG A 63 11.38 -7.76 -8.12
CA ARG A 63 11.34 -8.23 -6.73
C ARG A 63 12.21 -7.40 -5.81
N ARG A 64 13.40 -7.00 -6.27
CA ARG A 64 14.30 -6.15 -5.49
C ARG A 64 13.72 -4.76 -5.25
N VAL A 65 13.10 -4.16 -6.27
CA VAL A 65 12.46 -2.85 -6.15
C VAL A 65 11.31 -2.91 -5.15
N VAL A 66 10.43 -3.90 -5.28
CA VAL A 66 9.30 -4.07 -4.37
C VAL A 66 9.78 -4.31 -2.94
N PHE A 67 10.81 -5.15 -2.76
CA PHE A 67 11.37 -5.40 -1.43
C PHE A 67 11.91 -4.11 -0.80
N ARG A 68 12.49 -3.23 -1.59
CA ARG A 68 12.98 -1.94 -1.09
C ARG A 68 11.87 -1.14 -0.41
N TYR A 69 10.64 -1.21 -0.93
CA TYR A 69 9.50 -0.50 -0.36
C TYR A 69 8.81 -1.27 0.76
N LEU A 70 8.67 -2.58 0.64
CA LEU A 70 7.92 -3.38 1.62
C LEU A 70 8.77 -3.82 2.81
N GLN A 71 10.06 -4.07 2.62
CA GLN A 71 10.98 -4.54 3.66
C GLN A 71 10.48 -5.81 4.37
N ASN A 72 9.73 -6.67 3.65
CA ASN A 72 9.15 -7.89 4.21
C ASN A 72 9.15 -8.96 3.13
N LYS A 73 9.98 -9.99 3.31
CA LYS A 73 10.15 -11.03 2.30
C LYS A 73 8.88 -11.87 2.07
N TYR A 74 8.07 -12.04 3.11
CA TYR A 74 6.83 -12.81 3.00
C TYR A 74 5.79 -12.05 2.20
N ALA A 75 5.70 -10.73 2.40
CA ALA A 75 4.80 -9.89 1.61
C ALA A 75 5.23 -9.86 0.14
N VAL A 76 6.52 -9.78 -0.13
CA VAL A 76 7.03 -9.82 -1.51
C VAL A 76 6.67 -11.14 -2.18
N LYS A 77 6.90 -12.25 -1.48
CA LYS A 77 6.57 -13.58 -2.00
C LYS A 77 5.08 -13.69 -2.33
N GLU A 78 4.23 -13.24 -1.41
CA GLU A 78 2.77 -13.27 -1.61
C GLU A 78 2.35 -12.38 -2.76
N LEU A 79 2.94 -11.19 -2.87
CA LEU A 79 2.59 -10.25 -3.93
C LEU A 79 2.89 -10.82 -5.32
N PHE A 80 4.08 -11.39 -5.51
CA PHE A 80 4.46 -11.97 -6.80
C PHE A 80 3.81 -13.33 -7.07
N GLY A 81 3.25 -13.95 -6.04
CA GLY A 81 2.53 -15.22 -6.16
C GLY A 81 1.04 -15.00 -6.36
N GLU A 82 0.29 -15.15 -5.27
CA GLU A 82 -1.17 -15.15 -5.31
C GLU A 82 -1.77 -13.81 -5.76
N VAL A 83 -1.25 -12.70 -5.25
CA VAL A 83 -1.83 -11.39 -5.55
C VAL A 83 -1.65 -11.04 -7.03
N ALA A 84 -0.47 -11.22 -7.57
CA ALA A 84 -0.21 -10.92 -8.98
C ALA A 84 -1.10 -11.76 -9.91
N ALA A 85 -1.31 -13.02 -9.56
CA ALA A 85 -2.18 -13.91 -10.34
C ALA A 85 -3.63 -13.41 -10.36
N LYS A 86 -4.12 -12.94 -9.22
CA LYS A 86 -5.50 -12.48 -9.10
C LYS A 86 -5.77 -11.15 -9.80
N VAL A 87 -4.76 -10.30 -9.96
CA VAL A 87 -4.94 -8.99 -10.58
C VAL A 87 -4.36 -8.90 -11.99
N ALA A 88 -3.95 -10.01 -12.55
CA ALA A 88 -3.25 -10.05 -13.84
C ALA A 88 -4.02 -9.32 -14.96
N ASP A 89 -5.34 -9.43 -14.95
CA ASP A 89 -6.19 -8.85 -15.99
C ASP A 89 -6.62 -7.40 -15.69
N ARG A 90 -6.24 -6.83 -14.55
CA ARG A 90 -6.66 -5.49 -14.18
C ARG A 90 -5.57 -4.47 -14.55
N PRO A 91 -5.94 -3.39 -15.27
CA PRO A 91 -4.95 -2.36 -15.64
C PRO A 91 -4.61 -1.41 -14.50
N GLY A 92 -5.38 -1.44 -13.40
CA GLY A 92 -5.20 -0.61 -12.22
C GLY A 92 -6.38 -0.81 -11.29
N GLY A 93 -6.49 0.02 -10.24
CA GLY A 93 -7.60 -0.08 -9.31
C GLY A 93 -7.66 -1.40 -8.57
N TYR A 94 -6.53 -1.88 -8.11
CA TYR A 94 -6.43 -3.17 -7.42
C TYR A 94 -6.99 -3.14 -6.01
N THR A 95 -7.09 -1.96 -5.41
CA THR A 95 -7.53 -1.80 -4.03
C THR A 95 -8.81 -0.98 -3.96
N ARG A 96 -9.53 -1.14 -2.86
CA ARG A 96 -10.78 -0.42 -2.62
C ARG A 96 -10.78 0.10 -1.19
N VAL A 97 -11.17 1.36 -1.02
CA VAL A 97 -11.36 1.98 0.29
C VAL A 97 -12.86 2.01 0.58
N ILE A 98 -13.28 1.32 1.65
CA ILE A 98 -14.68 1.26 2.05
C ILE A 98 -14.81 1.95 3.40
N LYS A 99 -15.69 2.94 3.48
CA LYS A 99 -15.93 3.67 4.73
C LYS A 99 -16.82 2.84 5.64
N LEU A 100 -16.37 2.62 6.87
CA LEU A 100 -17.12 1.87 7.88
C LEU A 100 -17.89 2.78 8.85
N GLY A 101 -17.59 4.09 8.84
CA GLY A 101 -18.17 5.06 9.75
C GLY A 101 -17.10 5.68 10.64
N THR A 102 -17.53 6.57 11.54
CA THR A 102 -16.60 7.25 12.44
C THR A 102 -16.27 6.34 13.63
N ARG A 103 -15.01 6.43 14.06
CA ARG A 103 -14.53 5.69 15.21
C ARG A 103 -14.89 6.44 16.50
N GLN A 104 -15.32 5.74 17.52
CA GLN A 104 -15.57 6.34 18.84
C GLN A 104 -14.27 6.91 19.40
N GLY A 105 -14.38 8.09 20.01
CA GLY A 105 -13.27 8.76 20.65
C GLY A 105 -12.70 9.88 19.79
N ASP A 106 -12.19 9.60 18.60
CA ASP A 106 -11.56 10.61 17.76
C ASP A 106 -12.28 10.84 16.42
N ALA A 107 -13.38 10.17 16.19
CA ALA A 107 -14.20 10.29 14.98
C ALA A 107 -13.41 10.02 13.67
N ALA A 108 -12.35 9.25 13.75
CA ALA A 108 -11.51 8.93 12.58
C ALA A 108 -12.14 7.86 11.67
#